data_55bbe185bb1798c0e10f22bcfe3eec2b
#
_entry.id   55bbe185bb1798c0e10f22bcfe3eec2b
#
_cell.length_a   1.000
_cell.length_b   1.000
_cell.length_c   1.000
_cell.angle_alpha   90.00
_cell.angle_beta   90.00
_cell.angle_gamma   90.00
#
_symmetry.space_group_name_H-M   'P 1'
#
loop_
_entity.id
_entity.type
_entity.pdbx_description
1 polymer ?
#
loop_
_entity_poly.entity_id
_entity_poly.type
_entity_poly.pdbx_seq_one_letter_code
_entity_poly.pdbx_strand_id
1 'polypeptide(L)'
;MAESISLKTGVELGVVPTHIKFVGGLVPDDNGRLPRGDDGELLVVSEMAKLTAASPVKIQSAQVTAFPGVDEGDTDDLMNGLRGLGLDVHIIMMVGGADPMNPDDEDAVVEMLVSGIEVAKKYGITQIASTSIEEWMQPGATPKTGADFEAAVAQNVKVHCRAAREADCANSCVKNWHIEFLRGGEFQTFTDVQKCWEFVKAANAELGEKFFKIMVDAAHCGDSDLSIPENEALIAEIAESDEMGMFHASAKTTRGCLSTDDGWIGALLTAAAKTGKLEYAFVELFHHEDPALEALRNLDPGHGLDTTDGRTYSEAVIDGVESVARRLNNLVLRGLLKN
;
A
#
# COMPACT_ATOMS: atom_id res chain seq x y z
N MET A 1 -26.82 -17.89 1.54
CA MET A 1 -26.19 -16.58 1.30
C MET A 1 -25.68 -16.11 2.65
N ALA A 2 -24.40 -15.73 2.74
CA ALA A 2 -23.89 -15.10 3.94
C ALA A 2 -24.64 -13.79 4.20
N GLU A 3 -24.85 -13.44 5.48
CA GLU A 3 -25.50 -12.19 5.85
C GLU A 3 -24.64 -11.01 5.42
N SER A 4 -25.21 -10.07 4.69
CA SER A 4 -24.50 -8.87 4.23
C SER A 4 -24.09 -8.00 5.43
N ILE A 5 -22.81 -7.58 5.47
CA ILE A 5 -22.26 -6.72 6.51
C ILE A 5 -22.17 -5.31 5.95
N SER A 6 -22.97 -4.40 6.48
CA SER A 6 -22.90 -2.97 6.13
C SER A 6 -21.86 -2.27 6.99
N LEU A 7 -20.98 -1.49 6.37
CA LEU A 7 -20.08 -0.57 7.07
C LEU A 7 -20.90 0.56 7.70
N LYS A 8 -20.53 0.90 8.96
CA LYS A 8 -21.15 1.96 9.77
C LYS A 8 -20.28 3.22 9.85
N THR A 9 -19.34 3.36 8.96
CA THR A 9 -18.39 4.47 8.93
C THR A 9 -18.18 4.93 7.50
N GLY A 10 -17.71 6.16 7.34
CA GLY A 10 -17.26 6.71 6.06
C GLY A 10 -15.85 6.28 5.66
N VAL A 11 -15.16 5.43 6.45
CA VAL A 11 -13.86 4.87 6.05
C VAL A 11 -14.05 4.02 4.80
N GLU A 12 -13.30 4.30 3.76
CA GLU A 12 -13.27 3.55 2.52
C GLU A 12 -12.52 2.23 2.76
N LEU A 13 -13.22 1.10 2.55
CA LEU A 13 -12.64 -0.24 2.69
C LEU A 13 -12.34 -0.82 1.32
N GLY A 14 -11.06 -1.05 1.08
CA GLY A 14 -10.54 -1.57 -0.16
C GLY A 14 -9.69 -2.83 0.01
N VAL A 15 -9.16 -3.29 -1.11
CA VAL A 15 -8.18 -4.38 -1.18
C VAL A 15 -6.97 -3.94 -2.01
N VAL A 16 -5.82 -4.50 -1.68
CA VAL A 16 -4.59 -4.39 -2.46
C VAL A 16 -4.40 -5.71 -3.20
N PRO A 17 -4.81 -5.82 -4.48
CA PRO A 17 -4.62 -7.02 -5.26
C PRO A 17 -3.18 -7.10 -5.79
N THR A 18 -2.18 -6.99 -4.91
CA THR A 18 -0.76 -6.98 -5.27
C THR A 18 -0.23 -8.31 -5.73
N HIS A 19 -1.04 -9.37 -5.57
CA HIS A 19 -0.49 -10.70 -5.60
C HIS A 19 -0.49 -11.33 -6.98
N ILE A 20 0.66 -11.85 -7.44
CA ILE A 20 0.82 -12.43 -8.77
C ILE A 20 -0.11 -13.63 -9.00
N LYS A 21 -0.40 -14.48 -8.00
CA LYS A 21 -1.35 -15.59 -8.17
C LYS A 21 -2.81 -15.15 -8.17
N PHE A 22 -3.16 -14.16 -7.38
CA PHE A 22 -4.46 -13.53 -7.41
C PHE A 22 -4.54 -12.55 -8.57
N VAL A 23 -3.45 -11.87 -8.81
CA VAL A 23 -3.26 -10.83 -9.79
C VAL A 23 -2.15 -11.21 -10.76
N GLY A 24 -2.00 -12.45 -11.13
CA GLY A 24 -1.12 -12.81 -12.24
C GLY A 24 -1.32 -11.91 -13.47
N GLY A 25 -2.05 -10.85 -13.27
CA GLY A 25 -2.51 -9.88 -14.18
C GLY A 25 -1.99 -8.45 -13.99
N LEU A 26 -1.18 -8.14 -13.00
CA LEU A 26 -0.61 -6.78 -12.87
C LEU A 26 0.86 -6.68 -13.28
N VAL A 27 1.56 -7.80 -13.43
CA VAL A 27 2.95 -7.79 -13.91
C VAL A 27 2.94 -7.86 -15.44
N PRO A 28 3.40 -6.79 -16.13
CA PRO A 28 3.42 -6.79 -17.59
C PRO A 28 4.47 -7.78 -18.13
N ASP A 29 4.23 -8.26 -19.33
CA ASP A 29 5.23 -9.00 -20.11
C ASP A 29 6.31 -8.07 -20.70
N ASP A 30 7.28 -8.63 -21.45
CA ASP A 30 8.36 -7.87 -22.09
C ASP A 30 7.86 -6.82 -23.12
N ASN A 31 6.59 -6.90 -23.53
CA ASN A 31 5.94 -5.95 -24.43
C ASN A 31 5.03 -4.96 -23.69
N GLY A 32 5.04 -4.96 -22.38
CA GLY A 32 4.19 -4.12 -21.54
C GLY A 32 2.73 -4.59 -21.46
N ARG A 33 2.40 -5.81 -21.90
CA ARG A 33 1.03 -6.32 -21.90
C ARG A 33 0.68 -6.96 -20.58
N LEU A 34 -0.48 -6.57 -20.04
CA LEU A 34 -1.02 -7.22 -18.83
C LEU A 34 -1.66 -8.56 -19.17
N PRO A 35 -1.53 -9.57 -18.28
CA PRO A 35 -2.11 -10.88 -18.48
C PRO A 35 -3.62 -10.86 -18.64
N ARG A 36 -4.11 -11.68 -19.60
CA ARG A 36 -5.54 -11.82 -19.93
C ARG A 36 -5.98 -13.28 -19.85
N GLY A 37 -7.25 -13.49 -19.50
CA GLY A 37 -7.90 -14.80 -19.58
C GLY A 37 -8.20 -15.22 -21.01
N ASP A 38 -8.71 -16.44 -21.17
CA ASP A 38 -9.10 -17.00 -22.47
C ASP A 38 -10.25 -16.21 -23.15
N ASP A 39 -11.02 -15.44 -22.37
CA ASP A 39 -12.07 -14.54 -22.80
C ASP A 39 -11.57 -13.17 -23.27
N GLY A 40 -10.25 -12.91 -23.11
CA GLY A 40 -9.60 -11.66 -23.45
C GLY A 40 -9.73 -10.56 -22.38
N GLU A 41 -10.42 -10.81 -21.26
CA GLU A 41 -10.48 -9.87 -20.13
C GLU A 41 -9.17 -9.89 -19.33
N LEU A 42 -8.80 -8.75 -18.73
CA LEU A 42 -7.66 -8.71 -17.82
C LEU A 42 -7.90 -9.61 -16.60
N LEU A 43 -6.92 -10.46 -16.26
CA LEU A 43 -7.06 -11.41 -15.15
C LEU A 43 -7.41 -10.71 -13.84
N VAL A 44 -6.79 -9.57 -13.54
CA VAL A 44 -7.07 -8.80 -12.33
C VAL A 44 -8.52 -8.32 -12.27
N VAL A 45 -9.09 -7.90 -13.40
CA VAL A 45 -10.49 -7.42 -13.46
C VAL A 45 -11.44 -8.58 -13.21
N SER A 46 -11.24 -9.72 -13.89
CA SER A 46 -12.09 -10.90 -13.71
C SER A 46 -12.00 -11.49 -12.30
N GLU A 47 -10.82 -11.52 -11.69
CA GLU A 47 -10.66 -11.99 -10.31
C GLU A 47 -11.27 -11.01 -9.30
N MET A 48 -11.12 -9.69 -9.50
CA MET A 48 -11.80 -8.69 -8.68
C MET A 48 -13.32 -8.75 -8.81
N ALA A 49 -13.85 -9.07 -10.01
CA ALA A 49 -15.29 -9.30 -10.19
C ALA A 49 -15.79 -10.49 -9.36
N LYS A 50 -15.05 -11.61 -9.34
CA LYS A 50 -15.39 -12.78 -8.52
C LYS A 50 -15.32 -12.45 -7.03
N LEU A 51 -14.27 -11.75 -6.60
CA LEU A 51 -14.05 -11.35 -5.21
C LEU A 51 -15.19 -10.45 -4.70
N THR A 52 -15.51 -9.39 -5.46
CA THR A 52 -16.57 -8.45 -5.09
C THR A 52 -17.95 -9.11 -5.05
N ALA A 53 -18.22 -10.03 -5.98
CA ALA A 53 -19.49 -10.79 -6.01
C ALA A 53 -19.62 -11.78 -4.85
N ALA A 54 -18.52 -12.35 -4.36
CA ALA A 54 -18.52 -13.32 -3.27
C ALA A 54 -18.46 -12.68 -1.87
N SER A 55 -17.95 -11.46 -1.76
CA SER A 55 -17.77 -10.76 -0.48
C SER A 55 -19.11 -10.41 0.18
N PRO A 56 -19.29 -10.71 1.49
CA PRO A 56 -20.46 -10.27 2.25
C PRO A 56 -20.38 -8.76 2.61
N VAL A 57 -19.24 -8.14 2.40
CA VAL A 57 -18.99 -6.70 2.61
C VAL A 57 -18.80 -6.04 1.26
N LYS A 58 -19.38 -4.85 1.07
CA LYS A 58 -19.08 -4.07 -0.13
C LYS A 58 -17.62 -3.62 -0.08
N ILE A 59 -16.80 -4.15 -0.98
CA ILE A 59 -15.47 -3.63 -1.28
C ILE A 59 -15.68 -2.33 -2.06
N GLN A 60 -15.04 -1.24 -1.63
CA GLN A 60 -15.26 0.09 -2.19
C GLN A 60 -14.17 0.50 -3.16
N SER A 61 -12.95 -0.02 -2.96
CA SER A 61 -11.79 0.35 -3.79
C SER A 61 -10.81 -0.79 -4.00
N ALA A 62 -9.96 -0.58 -5.01
CA ALA A 62 -8.76 -1.39 -5.25
C ALA A 62 -7.54 -0.46 -5.34
N GLN A 63 -6.45 -0.84 -4.68
CA GLN A 63 -5.15 -0.18 -4.85
C GLN A 63 -4.27 -1.07 -5.72
N VAL A 64 -3.95 -0.60 -6.92
CA VAL A 64 -3.21 -1.38 -7.93
C VAL A 64 -1.84 -0.77 -8.21
N THR A 65 -0.88 -1.62 -8.54
CA THR A 65 0.47 -1.16 -8.87
C THR A 65 0.49 -0.54 -10.27
N ALA A 66 1.04 0.66 -10.36
CA ALA A 66 1.35 1.29 -11.65
C ALA A 66 2.79 0.93 -12.03
N PHE A 67 2.95 -0.01 -12.95
CA PHE A 67 4.26 -0.37 -13.49
C PHE A 67 4.64 0.53 -14.66
N PRO A 68 5.90 1.02 -14.71
CA PRO A 68 6.40 1.71 -15.88
C PRO A 68 6.33 0.82 -17.14
N GLY A 69 5.98 1.41 -18.27
CA GLY A 69 6.00 0.71 -19.57
C GLY A 69 4.79 -0.20 -19.86
N VAL A 70 3.76 -0.20 -19.01
CA VAL A 70 2.49 -0.89 -19.31
C VAL A 70 1.84 -0.26 -20.53
N ASP A 71 1.32 -1.11 -21.44
CA ASP A 71 0.56 -0.67 -22.62
C ASP A 71 -0.63 0.22 -22.23
N GLU A 72 -0.80 1.31 -22.96
CA GLU A 72 -1.83 2.30 -22.61
C GLU A 72 -3.25 1.72 -22.73
N GLY A 73 -3.50 0.85 -23.70
CA GLY A 73 -4.80 0.18 -23.87
C GLY A 73 -5.09 -0.78 -22.71
N ASP A 74 -4.07 -1.51 -22.22
CA ASP A 74 -4.23 -2.38 -21.06
C ASP A 74 -4.45 -1.57 -19.78
N THR A 75 -3.82 -0.41 -19.66
CA THR A 75 -4.08 0.52 -18.55
C THR A 75 -5.51 1.07 -18.61
N ASP A 76 -6.00 1.45 -19.81
CA ASP A 76 -7.39 1.88 -20.02
C ASP A 76 -8.38 0.76 -19.64
N ASP A 77 -8.13 -0.47 -20.08
CA ASP A 77 -8.97 -1.64 -19.76
C ASP A 77 -8.97 -1.93 -18.25
N LEU A 78 -7.81 -1.84 -17.58
CA LEU A 78 -7.68 -2.03 -16.14
C LEU A 78 -8.54 -1.02 -15.37
N MET A 79 -8.35 0.27 -15.65
CA MET A 79 -9.05 1.34 -14.95
C MET A 79 -10.57 1.31 -15.21
N ASN A 80 -10.98 1.08 -16.47
CA ASN A 80 -12.38 0.98 -16.83
C ASN A 80 -13.02 -0.29 -16.25
N GLY A 81 -12.32 -1.42 -16.29
CA GLY A 81 -12.78 -2.68 -15.73
C GLY A 81 -13.05 -2.58 -14.23
N LEU A 82 -12.08 -2.11 -13.45
CA LEU A 82 -12.26 -1.95 -12.01
C LEU A 82 -13.37 -0.97 -11.65
N ARG A 83 -13.45 0.17 -12.34
CA ARG A 83 -14.54 1.15 -12.16
C ARG A 83 -15.88 0.60 -12.58
N GLY A 84 -15.92 -0.24 -13.63
CA GLY A 84 -17.12 -0.97 -14.06
C GLY A 84 -17.69 -1.90 -12.98
N LEU A 85 -16.85 -2.37 -12.06
CA LEU A 85 -17.25 -3.13 -10.88
C LEU A 85 -17.75 -2.23 -9.72
N GLY A 86 -17.73 -0.91 -9.89
CA GLY A 86 -18.11 0.06 -8.87
C GLY A 86 -17.02 0.30 -7.81
N LEU A 87 -15.76 0.06 -8.17
CA LEU A 87 -14.60 0.30 -7.32
C LEU A 87 -13.99 1.66 -7.63
N ASP A 88 -13.63 2.39 -6.58
CA ASP A 88 -12.66 3.47 -6.70
C ASP A 88 -11.26 2.86 -6.90
N VAL A 89 -10.39 3.55 -7.63
CA VAL A 89 -9.05 3.04 -7.92
C VAL A 89 -8.02 3.99 -7.35
N HIS A 90 -7.12 3.42 -6.55
CA HIS A 90 -5.90 4.06 -6.10
C HIS A 90 -4.70 3.37 -6.74
N ILE A 91 -3.59 4.07 -6.85
CA ILE A 91 -2.36 3.46 -7.35
C ILE A 91 -1.28 3.45 -6.29
N ILE A 92 -0.43 2.42 -6.35
CA ILE A 92 0.82 2.36 -5.63
C ILE A 92 1.98 2.27 -6.63
N MET A 93 3.01 3.06 -6.42
CA MET A 93 4.21 3.08 -7.24
C MET A 93 5.33 2.35 -6.50
N MET A 94 6.14 1.62 -7.24
CA MET A 94 7.33 0.96 -6.73
C MET A 94 8.55 1.43 -7.52
N VAL A 95 9.69 1.51 -6.85
CA VAL A 95 10.98 1.79 -7.46
C VAL A 95 11.81 0.51 -7.42
N GLY A 96 12.36 0.12 -8.56
CA GLY A 96 13.23 -1.03 -8.69
C GLY A 96 14.32 -0.80 -9.74
N GLY A 97 15.51 -1.33 -9.49
CA GLY A 97 16.67 -1.13 -10.37
C GLY A 97 17.32 0.25 -10.28
N ALA A 98 16.91 1.07 -9.30
CA ALA A 98 17.50 2.35 -8.96
C ALA A 98 17.28 2.65 -7.49
N ASP A 99 18.27 3.22 -6.80
CA ASP A 99 18.21 3.53 -5.37
C ASP A 99 17.84 5.02 -5.16
N PRO A 100 16.66 5.33 -4.60
CA PRO A 100 16.25 6.71 -4.33
C PRO A 100 17.14 7.45 -3.33
N MET A 101 17.98 6.72 -2.58
CA MET A 101 18.98 7.30 -1.68
C MET A 101 20.32 7.57 -2.38
N ASN A 102 20.50 7.13 -3.63
CA ASN A 102 21.72 7.34 -4.41
C ASN A 102 21.56 8.57 -5.32
N PRO A 103 22.37 9.64 -5.17
CA PRO A 103 22.31 10.79 -6.06
C PRO A 103 22.53 10.47 -7.53
N ASP A 104 23.28 9.41 -7.87
CA ASP A 104 23.54 9.00 -9.24
C ASP A 104 22.32 8.38 -9.92
N ASP A 105 21.34 7.89 -9.16
CA ASP A 105 20.11 7.28 -9.65
C ASP A 105 18.91 8.24 -9.66
N GLU A 106 19.11 9.50 -9.25
CA GLU A 106 18.02 10.48 -9.07
C GLU A 106 17.14 10.62 -10.31
N ASP A 107 17.71 10.79 -11.49
CA ASP A 107 16.95 11.01 -12.72
C ASP A 107 16.09 9.78 -13.06
N ALA A 108 16.62 8.57 -12.89
CA ALA A 108 15.90 7.33 -13.15
C ALA A 108 14.71 7.16 -12.17
N VAL A 109 14.92 7.43 -10.88
CA VAL A 109 13.85 7.36 -9.88
C VAL A 109 12.78 8.41 -10.14
N VAL A 110 13.16 9.64 -10.44
CA VAL A 110 12.20 10.72 -10.76
C VAL A 110 11.35 10.34 -11.97
N GLU A 111 11.96 9.79 -13.04
CA GLU A 111 11.24 9.35 -14.24
C GLU A 111 10.19 8.28 -13.92
N MET A 112 10.55 7.26 -13.10
CA MET A 112 9.60 6.23 -12.67
C MET A 112 8.42 6.81 -11.88
N LEU A 113 8.70 7.71 -10.94
CA LEU A 113 7.67 8.33 -10.10
C LEU A 113 6.76 9.25 -10.92
N VAL A 114 7.32 10.08 -11.80
CA VAL A 114 6.55 10.95 -12.71
C VAL A 114 5.64 10.11 -13.60
N SER A 115 6.15 8.99 -14.15
CA SER A 115 5.35 8.09 -14.98
C SER A 115 4.10 7.58 -14.23
N GLY A 116 4.25 7.13 -12.99
CA GLY A 116 3.12 6.70 -12.16
C GLY A 116 2.15 7.83 -11.82
N ILE A 117 2.66 9.03 -11.53
CA ILE A 117 1.83 10.22 -11.27
C ILE A 117 1.03 10.61 -12.52
N GLU A 118 1.63 10.53 -13.72
CA GLU A 118 0.91 10.83 -14.98
C GLU A 118 -0.23 9.83 -15.22
N VAL A 119 -0.07 8.55 -14.87
CA VAL A 119 -1.18 7.58 -14.86
C VAL A 119 -2.28 8.05 -13.92
N ALA A 120 -1.96 8.45 -12.69
CA ALA A 120 -2.97 8.96 -11.76
C ALA A 120 -3.72 10.17 -12.32
N LYS A 121 -3.01 11.13 -12.92
CA LYS A 121 -3.60 12.32 -13.51
C LYS A 121 -4.53 11.98 -14.69
N LYS A 122 -4.08 11.09 -15.59
CA LYS A 122 -4.87 10.65 -16.75
C LYS A 122 -6.23 10.08 -16.33
N TYR A 123 -6.25 9.31 -15.24
CA TYR A 123 -7.48 8.66 -14.77
C TYR A 123 -8.19 9.39 -13.63
N GLY A 124 -7.74 10.59 -13.25
CA GLY A 124 -8.38 11.39 -12.20
C GLY A 124 -8.27 10.76 -10.81
N ILE A 125 -7.20 10.00 -10.56
CA ILE A 125 -6.92 9.37 -9.25
C ILE A 125 -6.36 10.45 -8.32
N THR A 126 -6.99 10.60 -7.16
CA THR A 126 -6.65 11.67 -6.22
C THR A 126 -5.71 11.26 -5.10
N GLN A 127 -5.59 9.96 -4.86
CA GLN A 127 -4.75 9.39 -3.81
C GLN A 127 -3.76 8.43 -4.46
N ILE A 128 -2.47 8.72 -4.33
CA ILE A 128 -1.39 7.86 -4.80
C ILE A 128 -0.58 7.37 -3.62
N ALA A 129 0.03 6.21 -3.74
CA ALA A 129 0.92 5.63 -2.75
C ALA A 129 2.24 5.19 -3.38
N SER A 130 3.27 4.98 -2.58
CA SER A 130 4.51 4.35 -3.05
C SER A 130 5.33 3.73 -1.92
N THR A 131 6.12 2.71 -2.28
CA THR A 131 7.22 2.14 -1.51
C THR A 131 8.55 2.60 -2.12
N SER A 132 8.72 3.91 -2.29
CA SER A 132 9.76 4.50 -3.16
C SER A 132 10.90 5.19 -2.42
N ILE A 133 11.00 5.03 -1.09
CA ILE A 133 12.01 5.70 -0.27
C ILE A 133 13.30 4.87 -0.09
N GLU A 134 13.28 3.63 -0.54
CA GLU A 134 14.44 2.73 -0.62
C GLU A 134 14.22 1.74 -1.77
N GLU A 135 15.28 1.26 -2.43
CA GLU A 135 15.15 0.22 -3.44
C GLU A 135 14.76 -1.11 -2.78
N TRP A 136 13.69 -1.73 -3.28
CA TRP A 136 13.17 -2.98 -2.74
C TRP A 136 14.19 -4.11 -2.89
N MET A 137 14.55 -4.75 -1.77
CA MET A 137 15.47 -5.90 -1.71
C MET A 137 16.83 -5.67 -2.40
N GLN A 138 17.37 -4.44 -2.31
CA GLN A 138 18.64 -4.09 -2.95
C GLN A 138 19.77 -5.03 -2.48
N PRO A 139 20.45 -5.75 -3.40
CA PRO A 139 21.52 -6.66 -3.01
C PRO A 139 22.68 -5.94 -2.33
N GLY A 140 23.05 -6.39 -1.13
CA GLY A 140 24.17 -5.83 -0.37
C GLY A 140 23.88 -4.49 0.32
N ALA A 141 22.63 -4.01 0.30
CA ALA A 141 22.23 -2.83 1.06
C ALA A 141 22.48 -3.02 2.56
N THR A 142 22.84 -1.94 3.22
CA THR A 142 23.09 -1.91 4.67
C THR A 142 22.34 -0.72 5.30
N PRO A 143 21.89 -0.86 6.56
CA PRO A 143 21.18 0.21 7.24
C PRO A 143 22.02 1.49 7.31
N LYS A 144 21.44 2.61 6.89
CA LYS A 144 22.02 3.93 7.06
C LYS A 144 21.62 4.50 8.42
N THR A 145 22.57 5.10 9.13
CA THR A 145 22.37 5.67 10.47
C THR A 145 23.11 7.00 10.62
N GLY A 146 22.73 7.83 11.59
CA GLY A 146 23.37 9.12 11.84
C GLY A 146 23.42 10.01 10.59
N ALA A 147 24.59 10.53 10.25
CA ALA A 147 24.77 11.43 9.10
C ALA A 147 24.40 10.77 7.75
N ASP A 148 24.60 9.45 7.60
CA ASP A 148 24.23 8.74 6.39
C ASP A 148 22.71 8.61 6.27
N PHE A 149 21.97 8.48 7.36
CA PHE A 149 20.52 8.51 7.38
C PHE A 149 19.99 9.92 7.04
N GLU A 150 20.58 10.97 7.62
CA GLU A 150 20.22 12.35 7.28
C GLU A 150 20.43 12.64 5.78
N ALA A 151 21.54 12.15 5.22
CA ALA A 151 21.80 12.27 3.78
C ALA A 151 20.78 11.49 2.94
N ALA A 152 20.39 10.27 3.37
CA ALA A 152 19.36 9.48 2.71
C ALA A 152 17.98 10.18 2.73
N VAL A 153 17.60 10.76 3.86
CA VAL A 153 16.38 11.58 3.96
C VAL A 153 16.45 12.77 3.01
N ALA A 154 17.57 13.52 3.01
CA ALA A 154 17.72 14.69 2.14
C ALA A 154 17.66 14.34 0.65
N GLN A 155 18.25 13.20 0.23
CA GLN A 155 18.18 12.74 -1.16
C GLN A 155 16.76 12.31 -1.54
N ASN A 156 16.07 11.58 -0.64
CA ASN A 156 14.66 11.24 -0.86
C ASN A 156 13.76 12.47 -0.98
N VAL A 157 13.96 13.49 -0.14
CA VAL A 157 13.23 14.78 -0.23
C VAL A 157 13.45 15.40 -1.61
N LYS A 158 14.71 15.45 -2.08
CA LYS A 158 15.05 16.00 -3.39
C LYS A 158 14.32 15.26 -4.51
N VAL A 159 14.39 13.95 -4.53
CA VAL A 159 13.77 13.06 -5.54
C VAL A 159 12.25 13.24 -5.58
N HIS A 160 11.58 13.06 -4.44
CA HIS A 160 10.12 13.05 -4.39
C HIS A 160 9.52 14.45 -4.61
N CYS A 161 10.14 15.50 -4.06
CA CYS A 161 9.68 16.86 -4.32
C CYS A 161 9.92 17.28 -5.76
N ARG A 162 11.01 16.82 -6.40
CA ARG A 162 11.26 17.01 -7.81
C ARG A 162 10.22 16.30 -8.66
N ALA A 163 9.92 15.03 -8.39
CA ALA A 163 8.88 14.28 -9.10
C ALA A 163 7.51 14.96 -8.97
N ALA A 164 7.13 15.42 -7.77
CA ALA A 164 5.88 16.12 -7.56
C ALA A 164 5.79 17.45 -8.33
N ARG A 165 6.91 18.18 -8.44
CA ARG A 165 7.00 19.42 -9.21
C ARG A 165 6.98 19.17 -10.71
N GLU A 166 7.77 18.21 -11.22
CA GLU A 166 7.83 17.89 -12.66
C GLU A 166 6.49 17.35 -13.16
N ALA A 167 5.78 16.56 -12.35
CA ALA A 167 4.43 16.10 -12.67
C ALA A 167 3.34 17.16 -12.42
N ASP A 168 3.68 18.36 -11.97
CA ASP A 168 2.75 19.45 -11.66
C ASP A 168 1.59 19.00 -10.72
N CYS A 169 1.92 18.27 -9.66
CA CYS A 169 0.93 17.76 -8.72
C CYS A 169 0.06 18.88 -8.11
N ALA A 170 0.64 20.04 -7.82
CA ALA A 170 -0.07 21.18 -7.23
C ALA A 170 -1.24 21.70 -8.08
N ASN A 171 -1.21 21.51 -9.41
CA ASN A 171 -2.26 21.92 -10.34
C ASN A 171 -3.03 20.71 -10.90
N SER A 172 -2.91 19.53 -10.29
CA SER A 172 -3.51 18.28 -10.76
C SER A 172 -4.68 17.82 -9.87
N CYS A 173 -5.24 16.64 -10.22
CA CYS A 173 -6.23 15.98 -9.38
C CYS A 173 -5.61 15.27 -8.17
N VAL A 174 -4.30 15.00 -8.16
CA VAL A 174 -3.62 14.28 -7.08
C VAL A 174 -3.57 15.16 -5.82
N LYS A 175 -4.15 14.68 -4.74
CA LYS A 175 -4.28 15.44 -3.49
C LYS A 175 -3.25 15.03 -2.45
N ASN A 176 -2.97 13.73 -2.36
CA ASN A 176 -2.01 13.20 -1.40
C ASN A 176 -1.17 12.09 -2.02
N TRP A 177 0.06 12.01 -1.53
CA TRP A 177 1.00 10.93 -1.82
C TRP A 177 1.36 10.21 -0.53
N HIS A 178 0.88 8.97 -0.40
CA HIS A 178 1.06 8.13 0.77
C HIS A 178 2.35 7.33 0.65
N ILE A 179 3.22 7.46 1.65
CA ILE A 179 4.54 6.81 1.67
C ILE A 179 4.49 5.63 2.63
N GLU A 180 4.85 4.48 2.13
CA GLU A 180 4.99 3.25 2.89
C GLU A 180 6.45 2.93 3.15
N PHE A 181 6.77 2.59 4.38
CA PHE A 181 7.99 1.92 4.77
C PHE A 181 7.79 0.41 4.72
N LEU A 182 8.87 -0.34 4.53
CA LEU A 182 8.78 -1.79 4.51
C LEU A 182 9.58 -2.40 5.66
N ARG A 183 9.33 -3.67 5.94
CA ARG A 183 10.01 -4.42 7.00
C ARG A 183 11.50 -4.65 6.71
N GLY A 184 12.25 -5.01 7.74
CA GLY A 184 13.62 -5.50 7.59
C GLY A 184 13.70 -6.70 6.64
N GLY A 185 14.66 -6.70 5.72
CA GLY A 185 14.80 -7.68 4.65
C GLY A 185 14.23 -7.19 3.32
N GLU A 186 13.16 -6.42 3.31
CA GLU A 186 12.68 -5.72 2.13
C GLU A 186 13.40 -4.36 1.99
N PHE A 187 13.44 -3.60 3.08
CA PHE A 187 14.28 -2.41 3.24
C PHE A 187 15.34 -2.65 4.31
N GLN A 188 16.35 -1.80 4.38
CA GLN A 188 17.40 -1.83 5.41
C GLN A 188 17.41 -0.56 6.25
N THR A 189 16.99 0.55 5.68
CA THR A 189 17.08 1.88 6.30
C THR A 189 15.72 2.35 6.81
N PHE A 190 14.73 2.45 5.95
CA PHE A 190 13.38 2.91 6.30
C PHE A 190 12.47 1.76 6.73
N THR A 191 12.80 1.13 7.86
CA THR A 191 12.19 -0.11 8.35
C THR A 191 11.16 0.10 9.46
N ASP A 192 10.81 1.34 9.77
CA ASP A 192 9.81 1.69 10.78
C ASP A 192 9.09 3.01 10.44
N VAL A 193 7.95 3.20 11.09
CA VAL A 193 7.10 4.38 10.87
C VAL A 193 7.79 5.68 11.27
N GLN A 194 8.68 5.66 12.27
CA GLN A 194 9.38 6.86 12.73
C GLN A 194 10.35 7.37 11.67
N LYS A 195 11.17 6.49 11.10
CA LYS A 195 12.13 6.86 10.03
C LYS A 195 11.41 7.34 8.77
N CYS A 196 10.31 6.67 8.40
CA CYS A 196 9.48 7.11 7.29
C CYS A 196 8.90 8.50 7.55
N TRP A 197 8.47 8.79 8.78
CA TRP A 197 7.93 10.11 9.13
C TRP A 197 8.99 11.22 9.12
N GLU A 198 10.27 10.92 9.43
CA GLU A 198 11.35 11.91 9.24
C GLU A 198 11.43 12.39 7.78
N PHE A 199 11.31 11.46 6.83
CA PHE A 199 11.24 11.82 5.41
C PHE A 199 9.99 12.64 5.09
N VAL A 200 8.79 12.19 5.48
CA VAL A 200 7.52 12.88 5.18
C VAL A 200 7.50 14.30 5.73
N LYS A 201 7.96 14.50 6.99
CA LYS A 201 8.09 15.84 7.58
C LYS A 201 8.98 16.75 6.75
N ALA A 202 10.16 16.25 6.36
CA ALA A 202 11.13 17.02 5.60
C ALA A 202 10.61 17.34 4.19
N ALA A 203 9.97 16.39 3.50
CA ALA A 203 9.39 16.60 2.17
C ALA A 203 8.23 17.60 2.20
N ASN A 204 7.35 17.52 3.18
CA ASN A 204 6.26 18.49 3.37
C ASN A 204 6.79 19.90 3.70
N ALA A 205 7.86 20.00 4.51
CA ALA A 205 8.51 21.27 4.79
C ALA A 205 9.13 21.90 3.52
N GLU A 206 9.72 21.08 2.65
CA GLU A 206 10.31 21.50 1.37
C GLU A 206 9.23 21.95 0.36
N LEU A 207 8.05 21.29 0.32
CA LEU A 207 6.93 21.71 -0.52
C LEU A 207 6.15 22.89 0.07
N GLY A 208 6.17 23.07 1.38
CA GLY A 208 5.36 24.07 2.09
C GLY A 208 3.89 23.68 2.28
N GLU A 209 3.56 22.40 2.10
CA GLU A 209 2.20 21.84 2.24
C GLU A 209 2.22 20.40 2.76
N LYS A 210 1.07 19.90 3.25
CA LYS A 210 0.92 18.52 3.78
C LYS A 210 0.51 17.53 2.68
N PHE A 211 1.28 17.48 1.60
CA PHE A 211 1.03 16.63 0.44
C PHE A 211 1.40 15.16 0.69
N PHE A 212 2.57 14.94 1.28
CA PHE A 212 3.01 13.60 1.64
C PHE A 212 2.35 13.15 2.95
N LYS A 213 1.90 11.89 2.97
CA LYS A 213 1.25 11.26 4.13
C LYS A 213 1.95 9.95 4.45
N ILE A 214 1.84 9.48 5.68
CA ILE A 214 2.31 8.16 6.08
C ILE A 214 1.25 7.12 5.76
N MET A 215 1.62 6.05 5.08
CA MET A 215 0.84 4.83 5.02
C MET A 215 1.26 3.91 6.17
N VAL A 216 0.30 3.52 6.99
CA VAL A 216 0.54 2.65 8.15
C VAL A 216 0.17 1.22 7.76
N ASP A 217 1.17 0.37 7.59
CA ASP A 217 0.96 -1.08 7.44
C ASP A 217 1.18 -1.79 8.78
N ALA A 218 0.19 -2.60 9.19
CA ALA A 218 0.24 -3.26 10.49
C ALA A 218 1.29 -4.37 10.57
N ALA A 219 1.59 -5.05 9.45
CA ALA A 219 2.64 -6.06 9.40
C ALA A 219 4.02 -5.41 9.49
N HIS A 220 4.25 -4.33 8.72
CA HIS A 220 5.53 -3.62 8.74
C HIS A 220 5.80 -2.98 10.11
N CYS A 221 4.80 -2.38 10.75
CA CYS A 221 4.91 -1.93 12.13
C CYS A 221 5.25 -3.08 13.07
N GLY A 222 4.62 -4.23 12.89
CA GLY A 222 4.83 -5.41 13.71
C GLY A 222 6.21 -6.06 13.54
N ASP A 223 6.78 -5.95 12.35
CA ASP A 223 8.12 -6.46 12.01
C ASP A 223 9.24 -5.46 12.34
N SER A 224 8.89 -4.23 12.75
CA SER A 224 9.84 -3.23 13.21
C SER A 224 10.30 -3.49 14.65
N ASP A 225 11.33 -2.76 15.09
CA ASP A 225 11.82 -2.81 16.47
C ASP A 225 10.91 -2.04 17.46
N LEU A 226 9.87 -1.34 16.96
CA LEU A 226 8.96 -0.56 17.79
C LEU A 226 7.84 -1.43 18.34
N SER A 227 7.55 -1.28 19.62
CA SER A 227 6.41 -1.92 20.28
C SER A 227 5.06 -1.35 19.83
N ILE A 228 3.95 -2.05 20.10
CA ILE A 228 2.60 -1.53 19.86
C ILE A 228 2.38 -0.16 20.49
N PRO A 229 2.69 0.08 21.79
CA PRO A 229 2.51 1.41 22.39
C PRO A 229 3.32 2.52 21.73
N GLU A 230 4.55 2.23 21.25
CA GLU A 230 5.38 3.21 20.54
C GLU A 230 4.78 3.54 19.17
N ASN A 231 4.33 2.54 18.41
CA ASN A 231 3.60 2.76 17.16
C ASN A 231 2.30 3.53 17.37
N GLU A 232 1.51 3.21 18.40
CA GLU A 232 0.27 3.95 18.74
C GLU A 232 0.55 5.43 19.05
N ALA A 233 1.62 5.73 19.79
CA ALA A 233 2.03 7.10 20.09
C ALA A 233 2.44 7.85 18.82
N LEU A 234 3.25 7.24 17.96
CA LEU A 234 3.67 7.82 16.68
C LEU A 234 2.47 8.07 15.75
N ILE A 235 1.52 7.15 15.65
CA ILE A 235 0.30 7.32 14.84
C ILE A 235 -0.49 8.56 15.34
N ALA A 236 -0.58 8.77 16.66
CA ALA A 236 -1.25 9.95 17.20
C ALA A 236 -0.52 11.24 16.82
N GLU A 237 0.81 11.30 16.96
CA GLU A 237 1.63 12.46 16.60
C GLU A 237 1.58 12.78 15.11
N ILE A 238 1.66 11.74 14.25
CA ILE A 238 1.53 11.86 12.79
C ILE A 238 0.17 12.44 12.41
N ALA A 239 -0.91 12.00 13.08
CA ALA A 239 -2.25 12.49 12.83
C ALA A 239 -2.44 13.95 13.32
N GLU A 240 -1.84 14.33 14.46
CA GLU A 240 -1.83 15.71 14.94
C GLU A 240 -1.11 16.64 13.96
N SER A 241 -0.09 16.15 13.27
CA SER A 241 0.64 16.88 12.22
C SER A 241 -0.10 16.93 10.89
N ASP A 242 -1.30 16.32 10.77
CA ASP A 242 -2.06 16.13 9.54
C ASP A 242 -1.28 15.37 8.46
N GLU A 243 -0.50 14.37 8.85
CA GLU A 243 0.36 13.58 7.96
C GLU A 243 -0.04 12.09 7.93
N MET A 244 -1.12 11.73 8.63
CA MET A 244 -1.66 10.37 8.55
C MET A 244 -2.36 10.14 7.21
N GLY A 245 -2.09 8.99 6.62
CA GLY A 245 -2.63 8.57 5.33
C GLY A 245 -3.43 7.26 5.40
N MET A 246 -3.17 6.37 4.45
CA MET A 246 -3.83 5.09 4.33
C MET A 246 -3.40 4.10 5.41
N PHE A 247 -4.26 3.10 5.66
CA PHE A 247 -3.97 1.99 6.56
C PHE A 247 -4.03 0.66 5.80
N HIS A 248 -2.96 -0.12 5.87
CA HIS A 248 -2.92 -1.48 5.36
C HIS A 248 -3.14 -2.48 6.50
N ALA A 249 -4.15 -3.33 6.35
CA ALA A 249 -4.46 -4.42 7.23
C ALA A 249 -3.80 -5.70 6.71
N SER A 250 -2.61 -5.97 7.20
CA SER A 250 -1.82 -7.16 6.91
C SER A 250 -1.30 -7.73 8.23
N ALA A 251 -1.33 -9.05 8.41
CA ALA A 251 -0.92 -9.67 9.66
C ALA A 251 0.61 -9.83 9.71
N LYS A 252 1.20 -9.46 10.85
CA LYS A 252 2.63 -9.59 11.10
C LYS A 252 3.13 -11.02 10.91
N THR A 253 2.44 -12.00 11.50
CA THR A 253 2.94 -13.37 11.61
C THR A 253 2.89 -14.16 10.31
N THR A 254 1.91 -13.87 9.46
CA THR A 254 1.67 -14.62 8.21
C THR A 254 1.58 -13.72 6.99
N ARG A 255 1.78 -12.42 7.18
CA ARG A 255 1.65 -11.38 6.13
C ARG A 255 0.34 -11.48 5.36
N GLY A 256 -0.65 -12.10 5.93
CA GLY A 256 -1.82 -12.24 5.14
C GLY A 256 -3.00 -12.91 5.81
N CYS A 257 -2.86 -13.59 6.88
CA CYS A 257 -4.01 -14.21 7.53
C CYS A 257 -4.50 -13.36 8.69
N LEU A 258 -5.54 -12.55 8.44
CA LEU A 258 -6.14 -11.70 9.47
C LEU A 258 -6.72 -12.50 10.65
N SER A 259 -7.11 -13.74 10.41
CA SER A 259 -7.58 -14.66 11.47
C SER A 259 -6.46 -15.13 12.41
N THR A 260 -5.21 -15.01 11.99
CA THR A 260 -4.03 -15.34 12.81
C THR A 260 -3.26 -14.10 13.29
N ASP A 261 -3.83 -12.91 13.10
CA ASP A 261 -3.27 -11.67 13.63
C ASP A 261 -3.13 -11.76 15.16
N ASP A 262 -1.93 -11.51 15.65
CA ASP A 262 -1.58 -11.54 17.07
C ASP A 262 -1.94 -10.23 17.82
N GLY A 263 -2.79 -9.42 17.23
CA GLY A 263 -3.32 -8.18 17.81
C GLY A 263 -2.83 -6.90 17.16
N TRP A 264 -1.84 -6.95 16.28
CA TRP A 264 -1.26 -5.76 15.63
C TRP A 264 -2.28 -4.97 14.81
N ILE A 265 -3.04 -5.64 13.92
CA ILE A 265 -4.09 -4.98 13.14
C ILE A 265 -5.12 -4.33 14.07
N GLY A 266 -5.56 -5.05 15.10
CA GLY A 266 -6.56 -4.56 16.04
C GLY A 266 -6.09 -3.33 16.82
N ALA A 267 -4.85 -3.34 17.31
CA ALA A 267 -4.24 -2.24 18.05
C ALA A 267 -4.07 -1.00 17.16
N LEU A 268 -3.36 -1.14 16.03
CA LEU A 268 -3.01 0.00 15.19
C LEU A 268 -4.22 0.58 14.45
N LEU A 269 -5.18 -0.25 14.00
CA LEU A 269 -6.45 0.24 13.44
C LEU A 269 -7.24 1.02 14.49
N THR A 270 -7.20 0.60 15.75
CA THR A 270 -7.83 1.33 16.86
C THR A 270 -7.13 2.68 17.12
N ALA A 271 -5.80 2.70 17.10
CA ALA A 271 -5.03 3.93 17.24
C ALA A 271 -5.36 4.91 16.10
N ALA A 272 -5.30 4.43 14.86
CA ALA A 272 -5.66 5.21 13.68
C ALA A 272 -7.09 5.77 13.73
N ALA A 273 -8.06 4.95 14.11
CA ALA A 273 -9.46 5.37 14.25
C ALA A 273 -9.66 6.47 15.31
N LYS A 274 -8.97 6.37 16.46
CA LYS A 274 -9.04 7.37 17.54
C LYS A 274 -8.57 8.75 17.12
N THR A 275 -7.68 8.84 16.13
CA THR A 275 -7.21 10.15 15.62
C THR A 275 -8.29 10.94 14.91
N GLY A 276 -9.33 10.26 14.40
CA GLY A 276 -10.37 10.86 13.55
C GLY A 276 -9.88 11.20 12.15
N LYS A 277 -8.69 10.71 11.75
CA LYS A 277 -8.05 10.95 10.44
C LYS A 277 -8.03 9.71 9.55
N LEU A 278 -8.54 8.57 10.02
CA LEU A 278 -8.61 7.34 9.22
C LEU A 278 -9.70 7.50 8.15
N GLU A 279 -9.28 7.58 6.89
CA GLU A 279 -10.17 7.71 5.73
C GLU A 279 -10.16 6.46 4.86
N TYR A 280 -9.03 5.73 4.79
CA TYR A 280 -8.81 4.59 3.91
C TYR A 280 -8.24 3.41 4.69
N ALA A 281 -8.82 2.23 4.50
CA ALA A 281 -8.30 0.97 5.03
C ALA A 281 -8.32 -0.10 3.94
N PHE A 282 -7.18 -0.74 3.69
CA PHE A 282 -7.03 -1.76 2.68
C PHE A 282 -6.64 -3.09 3.33
N VAL A 283 -7.23 -4.17 2.85
CA VAL A 283 -6.77 -5.52 3.13
C VAL A 283 -5.67 -5.86 2.15
N GLU A 284 -4.49 -6.13 2.67
CA GLU A 284 -3.32 -6.51 1.88
C GLU A 284 -2.81 -7.87 2.32
N LEU A 285 -2.88 -8.85 1.43
CA LEU A 285 -2.46 -10.22 1.69
C LEU A 285 -1.51 -10.70 0.60
N PHE A 286 -0.40 -11.35 1.00
CA PHE A 286 0.55 -11.96 0.09
C PHE A 286 0.38 -13.47 0.07
N HIS A 287 0.48 -14.09 -1.10
CA HIS A 287 0.35 -15.53 -1.23
C HIS A 287 1.69 -16.23 -0.96
N HIS A 288 1.70 -17.13 0.00
CA HIS A 288 2.92 -17.83 0.43
C HIS A 288 3.73 -18.48 -0.69
N GLU A 289 3.06 -19.08 -1.67
CA GLU A 289 3.72 -19.80 -2.77
C GLU A 289 4.05 -18.94 -4.00
N ASP A 290 3.87 -17.63 -3.94
CA ASP A 290 4.14 -16.75 -5.07
C ASP A 290 5.63 -16.80 -5.47
N PRO A 291 5.96 -17.05 -6.75
CA PRO A 291 7.33 -16.98 -7.22
C PRO A 291 8.01 -15.63 -6.98
N ALA A 292 7.29 -14.52 -7.06
CA ALA A 292 7.84 -13.19 -6.77
C ALA A 292 8.30 -13.02 -5.32
N LEU A 293 7.76 -13.84 -4.39
CA LEU A 293 8.14 -13.83 -2.98
C LEU A 293 9.24 -14.83 -2.62
N GLU A 294 9.81 -15.55 -3.61
CA GLU A 294 10.82 -16.59 -3.32
C GLU A 294 12.01 -16.05 -2.54
N ALA A 295 12.50 -14.88 -2.89
CA ALA A 295 13.61 -14.25 -2.19
C ALA A 295 13.25 -13.90 -0.73
N LEU A 296 12.05 -13.41 -0.49
CA LEU A 296 11.55 -13.14 0.86
C LEU A 296 11.32 -14.43 1.66
N ARG A 297 10.78 -15.49 1.02
CA ARG A 297 10.63 -16.79 1.68
C ARG A 297 11.96 -17.42 2.08
N ASN A 298 13.03 -17.16 1.34
CA ASN A 298 14.36 -17.62 1.70
C ASN A 298 14.92 -16.90 2.92
N LEU A 299 14.54 -15.62 3.12
CA LEU A 299 14.91 -14.83 4.30
C LEU A 299 13.95 -15.09 5.47
N ASP A 300 12.67 -15.24 5.18
CA ASP A 300 11.60 -15.45 6.14
C ASP A 300 10.61 -16.49 5.59
N PRO A 301 10.76 -17.77 5.98
CA PRO A 301 9.88 -18.84 5.51
C PRO A 301 8.39 -18.67 5.86
N GLY A 302 8.09 -17.83 6.82
CA GLY A 302 6.72 -17.47 7.22
C GLY A 302 6.11 -16.34 6.41
N HIS A 303 6.85 -15.77 5.46
CA HIS A 303 6.37 -14.63 4.66
C HIS A 303 5.25 -15.04 3.70
N GLY A 304 4.15 -14.30 3.75
CA GLY A 304 2.97 -14.53 2.90
C GLY A 304 1.89 -15.38 3.57
N LEU A 305 0.75 -15.46 2.89
CA LEU A 305 -0.42 -16.20 3.36
C LEU A 305 -0.11 -17.69 3.44
N ASP A 306 -0.30 -18.26 4.62
CA ASP A 306 -0.28 -19.72 4.80
C ASP A 306 -1.62 -20.31 4.36
N THR A 307 -1.58 -21.10 3.27
CA THR A 307 -2.73 -21.79 2.71
C THR A 307 -2.85 -23.25 3.17
N THR A 308 -2.05 -23.66 4.15
CA THR A 308 -2.10 -25.05 4.68
C THR A 308 -3.42 -25.40 5.37
N ASP A 309 -4.23 -24.39 5.73
CA ASP A 309 -5.61 -24.56 6.23
C ASP A 309 -6.64 -24.91 5.13
N GLY A 310 -6.20 -24.95 3.88
CA GLY A 310 -7.03 -25.33 2.72
C GLY A 310 -7.85 -24.18 2.12
N ARG A 311 -7.74 -22.95 2.64
CA ARG A 311 -8.39 -21.78 2.03
C ARG A 311 -7.68 -21.37 0.74
N THR A 312 -8.47 -20.91 -0.22
CA THR A 312 -7.94 -20.20 -1.38
C THR A 312 -7.50 -18.78 -0.98
N TYR A 313 -6.67 -18.15 -1.81
CA TYR A 313 -6.30 -16.75 -1.60
C TYR A 313 -7.54 -15.83 -1.55
N SER A 314 -8.49 -16.01 -2.46
CA SER A 314 -9.73 -15.22 -2.49
C SER A 314 -10.56 -15.39 -1.22
N GLU A 315 -10.67 -16.60 -0.68
CA GLU A 315 -11.36 -16.86 0.58
C GLU A 315 -10.67 -16.16 1.76
N ALA A 316 -9.35 -16.14 1.77
CA ALA A 316 -8.60 -15.42 2.81
C ALA A 316 -8.76 -13.89 2.69
N VAL A 317 -8.79 -13.33 1.48
CA VAL A 317 -9.07 -11.90 1.27
C VAL A 317 -10.48 -11.54 1.73
N ILE A 318 -11.48 -12.36 1.42
CA ILE A 318 -12.88 -12.16 1.87
C ILE A 318 -12.96 -12.19 3.40
N ASP A 319 -12.32 -13.16 4.04
CA ASP A 319 -12.22 -13.24 5.52
C ASP A 319 -11.57 -11.97 6.10
N GLY A 320 -10.50 -11.49 5.45
CA GLY A 320 -9.84 -10.25 5.80
C GLY A 320 -10.75 -9.02 5.72
N VAL A 321 -11.44 -8.86 4.62
CA VAL A 321 -12.39 -7.75 4.40
C VAL A 321 -13.52 -7.80 5.42
N GLU A 322 -14.07 -8.99 5.70
CA GLU A 322 -15.10 -9.19 6.72
C GLU A 322 -14.58 -8.85 8.12
N SER A 323 -13.37 -9.29 8.47
CA SER A 323 -12.74 -9.03 9.76
C SER A 323 -12.51 -7.53 9.97
N VAL A 324 -11.95 -6.82 8.98
CA VAL A 324 -11.72 -5.37 9.07
C VAL A 324 -13.05 -4.62 9.18
N ALA A 325 -14.06 -4.97 8.37
CA ALA A 325 -15.38 -4.36 8.43
C ALA A 325 -16.03 -4.50 9.83
N ARG A 326 -15.95 -5.69 10.43
CA ARG A 326 -16.44 -5.93 11.81
C ARG A 326 -15.67 -5.12 12.85
N ARG A 327 -14.35 -4.99 12.70
CA ARG A 327 -13.49 -4.15 13.57
C ARG A 327 -13.88 -2.69 13.46
N LEU A 328 -14.00 -2.14 12.24
CA LEU A 328 -14.44 -0.76 12.00
C LEU A 328 -15.83 -0.50 12.60
N ASN A 329 -16.80 -1.39 12.37
CA ASN A 329 -18.13 -1.27 12.94
C ASN A 329 -18.11 -1.31 14.48
N ASN A 330 -17.25 -2.13 15.08
CA ASN A 330 -17.07 -2.16 16.53
C ASN A 330 -16.49 -0.86 17.07
N LEU A 331 -15.53 -0.25 16.37
CA LEU A 331 -14.96 1.04 16.75
C LEU A 331 -16.02 2.16 16.71
N VAL A 332 -16.92 2.15 15.71
CA VAL A 332 -18.07 3.06 15.67
C VAL A 332 -18.99 2.86 16.87
N LEU A 333 -19.37 1.59 17.17
CA LEU A 333 -20.22 1.28 18.32
C LEU A 333 -19.61 1.71 19.66
N ARG A 334 -18.29 1.74 19.75
CA ARG A 334 -17.54 2.21 20.93
C ARG A 334 -17.32 3.72 20.96
N GLY A 335 -17.75 4.46 19.93
CA GLY A 335 -17.54 5.90 19.81
C GLY A 335 -16.08 6.30 19.56
N LEU A 336 -15.25 5.37 19.06
CA LEU A 336 -13.84 5.61 18.74
C LEU A 336 -13.62 5.98 17.27
N LEU A 337 -14.62 5.75 16.43
CA LEU A 337 -14.65 6.12 15.02
C LEU A 337 -16.00 6.81 14.74
N LYS A 338 -15.98 7.83 13.89
CA LYS A 338 -17.23 8.50 13.46
C LYS A 338 -18.02 7.66 12.46
N ASN A 339 -19.32 7.85 12.45
CA ASN A 339 -20.24 7.30 11.44
C ASN A 339 -20.01 7.97 10.09
#